data_28d23fa7d11d6af65b59bb73d62c2bff
#
_entry.id   28d23fa7d11d6af65b59bb73d62c2bff
#
_cell.length_a   1.000
_cell.length_b   1.000
_cell.length_c   1.000
_cell.angle_alpha   90.00
_cell.angle_beta   90.00
_cell.angle_gamma   90.00
#
_symmetry.space_group_name_H-M   'P 1'
#
loop_
_entity.id
_entity.type
_entity.pdbx_description
1 polymer ?
#
loop_
_entity_poly.entity_id
_entity_poly.type
_entity_poly.pdbx_seq_one_letter_code
_entity_poly.pdbx_strand_id
1 'polypeptide(L)'
;MGVWTLALALVAGLAVLGWTWRHPTAFPEAGGWGVGSHERPVGAPFYVGMTSEHHDARGTVTIHSARAHVVRDSAAAEIEFFVCTVDPSSGVGSIGAVPESEIHHECSALVPAEGAKMRLNATPRQQGVMAVSLSHAGRVKVEGLDLDYSHGWQHGTQRTGGEVDLGSRQR
;
A
#
# COMPACT_ATOMS: atom_id res chain seq x y z
N MET A 1 -15.26 40.41 -26.82
CA MET A 1 -15.54 39.04 -26.32
C MET A 1 -14.28 38.17 -26.04
N GLY A 2 -13.08 38.48 -26.54
CA GLY A 2 -11.90 37.60 -26.44
C GLY A 2 -11.19 37.52 -25.09
N VAL A 3 -11.19 38.57 -24.27
CA VAL A 3 -10.40 38.60 -23.02
C VAL A 3 -10.99 37.72 -21.91
N TRP A 4 -12.31 37.68 -21.80
CA TRP A 4 -13.00 36.85 -20.81
C TRP A 4 -12.89 35.34 -21.07
N THR A 5 -12.87 34.95 -22.33
CA THR A 5 -12.68 33.52 -22.71
C THR A 5 -11.27 33.03 -22.42
N LEU A 6 -10.25 33.86 -22.63
CA LEU A 6 -8.87 33.55 -22.29
C LEU A 6 -8.67 33.43 -20.77
N ALA A 7 -9.26 34.33 -19.98
CA ALA A 7 -9.18 34.29 -18.51
C ALA A 7 -9.83 33.02 -17.95
N LEU A 8 -11.01 32.63 -18.43
CA LEU A 8 -11.69 31.39 -18.03
C LEU A 8 -10.90 30.13 -18.39
N ALA A 9 -10.31 30.07 -19.59
CA ALA A 9 -9.48 28.96 -20.02
C ALA A 9 -8.23 28.80 -19.14
N LEU A 10 -7.62 29.90 -18.72
CA LEU A 10 -6.43 29.91 -17.88
C LEU A 10 -6.75 29.44 -16.46
N VAL A 11 -7.86 29.88 -15.89
CA VAL A 11 -8.33 29.43 -14.58
C VAL A 11 -8.69 27.94 -14.60
N ALA A 12 -9.39 27.48 -15.62
CA ALA A 12 -9.72 26.06 -15.77
C ALA A 12 -8.45 25.21 -15.92
N GLY A 13 -7.47 25.66 -16.70
CA GLY A 13 -6.17 24.97 -16.84
C GLY A 13 -5.41 24.86 -15.53
N LEU A 14 -5.34 25.95 -14.76
CA LEU A 14 -4.70 25.94 -13.44
C LEU A 14 -5.44 25.03 -12.42
N ALA A 15 -6.76 25.00 -12.48
CA ALA A 15 -7.56 24.12 -11.62
C ALA A 15 -7.31 22.64 -11.95
N VAL A 16 -7.25 22.27 -13.22
CA VAL A 16 -6.92 20.89 -13.66
C VAL A 16 -5.50 20.52 -13.26
N LEU A 17 -4.52 21.41 -13.46
CA LEU A 17 -3.14 21.17 -13.06
C LEU A 17 -3.02 20.99 -11.54
N GLY A 18 -3.69 21.85 -10.75
CA GLY A 18 -3.73 21.73 -9.31
C GLY A 18 -4.39 20.42 -8.82
N TRP A 19 -5.47 20.03 -9.49
CA TRP A 19 -6.13 18.74 -9.21
C TRP A 19 -5.20 17.56 -9.50
N THR A 20 -4.64 17.48 -10.71
CA THR A 20 -3.75 16.38 -11.10
C THR A 20 -2.50 16.30 -10.24
N TRP A 21 -1.97 17.44 -9.81
CA TRP A 21 -0.85 17.49 -8.88
C TRP A 21 -1.15 16.80 -7.55
N ARG A 22 -2.38 16.99 -7.03
CA ARG A 22 -2.81 16.48 -5.71
C ARG A 22 -3.37 15.06 -5.75
N HIS A 23 -3.57 14.47 -6.94
CA HIS A 23 -4.16 13.15 -7.11
C HIS A 23 -3.21 12.24 -7.90
N PRO A 24 -2.16 11.73 -7.26
CA PRO A 24 -1.27 10.76 -7.89
C PRO A 24 -2.02 9.44 -8.13
N THR A 25 -1.69 8.76 -9.23
CA THR A 25 -2.37 7.55 -9.70
C THR A 25 -1.37 6.42 -10.02
N ALA A 26 -0.29 6.30 -9.26
CA ALA A 26 0.71 5.25 -9.49
C ALA A 26 0.18 3.84 -9.16
N PHE A 27 -0.85 3.75 -8.32
CA PHE A 27 -1.45 2.49 -7.87
C PHE A 27 -2.92 2.41 -8.29
N PRO A 28 -3.47 1.20 -8.48
CA PRO A 28 -4.92 1.02 -8.61
C PRO A 28 -5.64 1.40 -7.31
N GLU A 29 -6.90 1.78 -7.44
CA GLU A 29 -7.78 2.01 -6.29
C GLU A 29 -7.92 0.74 -5.44
N ALA A 30 -8.22 0.92 -4.15
CA ALA A 30 -8.40 -0.18 -3.22
C ALA A 30 -9.56 -1.10 -3.63
N GLY A 31 -9.37 -2.39 -3.38
CA GLY A 31 -10.36 -3.44 -3.65
C GLY A 31 -9.90 -4.45 -4.70
N GLY A 32 -10.85 -5.28 -5.16
CA GLY A 32 -10.62 -6.27 -6.21
C GLY A 32 -9.98 -7.59 -5.74
N TRP A 33 -9.41 -7.64 -4.53
CA TRP A 33 -8.88 -8.87 -3.92
C TRP A 33 -8.94 -8.77 -2.40
N GLY A 34 -8.83 -9.92 -1.72
CA GLY A 34 -8.82 -9.97 -0.26
C GLY A 34 -8.11 -11.20 0.27
N VAL A 35 -7.62 -11.06 1.50
CA VAL A 35 -7.00 -12.13 2.28
C VAL A 35 -7.77 -12.30 3.58
N GLY A 36 -8.16 -13.54 3.89
CA GLY A 36 -8.82 -13.87 5.14
C GLY A 36 -8.16 -15.04 5.86
N SER A 37 -8.00 -14.92 7.18
CA SER A 37 -7.57 -16.01 8.05
C SER A 37 -8.17 -15.82 9.44
N HIS A 38 -8.74 -16.90 10.02
CA HIS A 38 -9.45 -16.83 11.31
C HIS A 38 -8.73 -17.57 12.45
N GLU A 39 -7.53 -18.08 12.20
CA GLU A 39 -6.77 -18.91 13.16
C GLU A 39 -5.32 -18.46 13.29
N ARG A 40 -5.11 -17.14 13.38
CA ARG A 40 -3.75 -16.60 13.54
C ARG A 40 -3.33 -16.66 15.01
N PRO A 41 -2.05 -17.00 15.28
CA PRO A 41 -1.52 -16.88 16.64
C PRO A 41 -1.45 -15.40 17.06
N VAL A 42 -1.76 -15.15 18.33
CA VAL A 42 -1.60 -13.83 18.95
C VAL A 42 -0.11 -13.49 19.03
N GLY A 43 0.24 -12.23 18.74
CA GLY A 43 1.61 -11.70 18.82
C GLY A 43 2.52 -12.06 17.65
N ALA A 44 2.09 -12.94 16.73
CA ALA A 44 2.90 -13.27 15.56
C ALA A 44 2.52 -12.39 14.36
N PRO A 45 3.46 -11.62 13.79
CA PRO A 45 3.18 -10.80 12.62
C PRO A 45 2.81 -11.65 11.40
N PHE A 46 1.88 -11.11 10.63
CA PHE A 46 1.46 -11.67 9.36
C PHE A 46 1.58 -10.60 8.28
N TYR A 47 2.30 -10.92 7.23
CA TYR A 47 2.66 -9.99 6.17
C TYR A 47 1.74 -10.17 4.97
N VAL A 48 1.24 -9.07 4.44
CA VAL A 48 0.36 -9.05 3.26
C VAL A 48 0.88 -8.02 2.26
N GLY A 49 1.09 -8.45 1.03
CA GLY A 49 1.45 -7.55 -0.06
C GLY A 49 0.24 -6.67 -0.39
N MET A 50 0.38 -5.37 -0.22
CA MET A 50 -0.73 -4.42 -0.33
C MET A 50 -0.73 -3.62 -1.62
N THR A 51 0.44 -3.40 -2.23
CA THR A 51 0.51 -2.60 -3.45
C THR A 51 0.73 -3.47 -4.67
N SER A 52 -0.02 -3.15 -5.73
CA SER A 52 0.32 -3.52 -7.10
C SER A 52 0.36 -2.25 -7.92
N GLU A 53 1.29 -2.13 -8.83
CA GLU A 53 1.40 -0.96 -9.69
C GLU A 53 0.51 -1.10 -10.93
N HIS A 54 0.08 0.00 -11.53
CA HIS A 54 -0.44 -0.03 -12.89
C HIS A 54 0.66 -0.56 -13.83
N HIS A 55 0.27 -1.35 -14.83
CA HIS A 55 1.21 -2.00 -15.77
C HIS A 55 2.08 -1.01 -16.56
N ASP A 56 1.61 0.20 -16.73
CA ASP A 56 2.29 1.32 -17.42
C ASP A 56 2.99 2.29 -16.47
N ALA A 57 2.79 2.16 -15.14
CA ALA A 57 3.46 3.00 -14.16
C ALA A 57 4.98 2.80 -14.21
N ARG A 58 5.72 3.89 -14.19
CA ARG A 58 7.20 3.91 -14.26
C ARG A 58 7.75 4.95 -13.30
N GLY A 59 9.04 4.81 -13.01
CA GLY A 59 9.75 5.74 -12.15
C GLY A 59 9.80 5.30 -10.69
N THR A 60 9.92 6.27 -9.81
CA THR A 60 10.07 6.04 -8.37
C THR A 60 9.00 6.82 -7.62
N VAL A 61 8.34 6.17 -6.69
CA VAL A 61 7.53 6.84 -5.68
C VAL A 61 8.36 7.02 -4.40
N THR A 62 8.17 8.16 -3.72
CA THR A 62 8.65 8.36 -2.36
C THR A 62 7.47 8.31 -1.43
N ILE A 63 7.45 7.37 -0.50
CA ILE A 63 6.38 7.17 0.47
C ILE A 63 6.62 8.12 1.64
N HIS A 64 5.64 8.97 1.95
CA HIS A 64 5.70 9.90 3.09
C HIS A 64 5.02 9.31 4.33
N SER A 65 3.88 8.64 4.13
CA SER A 65 3.22 7.87 5.19
C SER A 65 2.33 6.78 4.59
N ALA A 66 2.07 5.74 5.38
CA ALA A 66 1.10 4.69 5.08
C ALA A 66 0.20 4.46 6.30
N ARG A 67 -1.11 4.35 6.09
CA ARG A 67 -2.08 4.09 7.16
C ARG A 67 -3.09 3.07 6.72
N ALA A 68 -3.35 2.05 7.54
CA ALA A 68 -4.41 1.10 7.29
C ALA A 68 -5.79 1.77 7.41
N HIS A 69 -6.68 1.48 6.46
CA HIS A 69 -8.09 1.81 6.62
C HIS A 69 -8.79 0.70 7.42
N VAL A 70 -8.72 0.82 8.74
CA VAL A 70 -9.27 -0.16 9.67
C VAL A 70 -10.75 0.09 9.85
N VAL A 71 -11.60 -0.88 9.46
CA VAL A 71 -13.07 -0.80 9.61
C VAL A 71 -13.56 -1.57 10.83
N ARG A 72 -12.77 -2.49 11.35
CA ARG A 72 -13.02 -3.23 12.59
C ARG A 72 -11.71 -3.60 13.23
N ASP A 73 -11.60 -3.40 14.53
CA ASP A 73 -10.53 -3.95 15.35
C ASP A 73 -11.06 -4.29 16.74
N SER A 74 -11.10 -5.59 17.04
CA SER A 74 -11.40 -6.13 18.37
C SER A 74 -10.23 -6.93 18.92
N ALA A 75 -9.07 -6.90 18.27
CA ALA A 75 -7.86 -7.62 18.64
C ALA A 75 -6.72 -6.68 19.08
N ALA A 76 -6.95 -5.37 19.12
CA ALA A 76 -5.93 -4.33 19.27
C ALA A 76 -4.72 -4.62 18.37
N ALA A 77 -4.97 -4.63 17.06
CA ALA A 77 -3.96 -4.99 16.08
C ALA A 77 -2.90 -3.89 15.96
N GLU A 78 -1.64 -4.30 15.99
CA GLU A 78 -0.51 -3.46 15.61
C GLU A 78 -0.27 -3.63 14.12
N ILE A 79 -0.21 -2.51 13.39
CA ILE A 79 -0.08 -2.51 11.93
C ILE A 79 1.13 -1.66 11.55
N GLU A 80 2.05 -2.28 10.83
CA GLU A 80 3.26 -1.63 10.31
C GLU A 80 3.33 -1.78 8.80
N PHE A 81 4.07 -0.87 8.14
CA PHE A 81 4.22 -0.87 6.69
C PHE A 81 5.69 -0.90 6.29
N PHE A 82 5.97 -1.69 5.27
CA PHE A 82 7.30 -1.92 4.74
C PHE A 82 7.30 -1.83 3.21
N VAL A 83 8.47 -1.59 2.64
CA VAL A 83 8.77 -1.86 1.23
C VAL A 83 9.63 -3.11 1.17
N CYS A 84 9.11 -4.13 0.51
CA CYS A 84 9.82 -5.38 0.20
C CYS A 84 10.45 -5.27 -1.18
N THR A 85 11.72 -5.61 -1.30
CA THR A 85 12.33 -5.97 -2.57
C THR A 85 12.25 -7.49 -2.70
N VAL A 86 11.42 -7.96 -3.62
CA VAL A 86 11.16 -9.41 -3.81
C VAL A 86 12.46 -10.09 -4.24
N ASP A 87 12.79 -11.19 -3.57
CA ASP A 87 13.97 -11.97 -3.91
C ASP A 87 13.72 -12.75 -5.21
N PRO A 88 14.50 -12.51 -6.27
CA PRO A 88 14.35 -13.25 -7.53
C PRO A 88 14.57 -14.76 -7.38
N SER A 89 15.31 -15.20 -6.36
CA SER A 89 15.60 -16.61 -6.10
C SER A 89 14.49 -17.35 -5.34
N SER A 90 13.55 -16.60 -4.73
CA SER A 90 12.42 -17.19 -3.99
C SER A 90 11.41 -17.91 -4.88
N GLY A 91 11.40 -17.62 -6.19
CA GLY A 91 10.43 -18.14 -7.14
C GLY A 91 9.06 -17.48 -7.10
N VAL A 92 8.84 -16.47 -6.20
CA VAL A 92 7.59 -15.71 -6.16
C VAL A 92 7.70 -14.45 -7.02
N GLY A 93 6.61 -14.13 -7.71
CA GLY A 93 6.53 -12.90 -8.52
C GLY A 93 6.08 -11.68 -7.73
N SER A 94 5.45 -11.89 -6.58
CA SER A 94 4.94 -10.85 -5.66
C SER A 94 4.65 -11.47 -4.31
N ILE A 95 4.71 -10.63 -3.26
CA ILE A 95 4.31 -11.05 -1.91
C ILE A 95 2.80 -11.19 -1.89
N GLY A 96 2.34 -12.35 -1.47
CA GLY A 96 0.94 -12.65 -1.21
C GLY A 96 0.58 -12.35 0.25
N ALA A 97 0.33 -13.43 1.00
CA ALA A 97 0.00 -13.38 2.42
C ALA A 97 0.79 -14.46 3.14
N VAL A 98 1.80 -14.06 3.92
CA VAL A 98 2.81 -14.96 4.48
C VAL A 98 3.06 -14.70 5.97
N PRO A 99 3.42 -15.75 6.75
CA PRO A 99 3.87 -15.58 8.13
C PRO A 99 5.27 -14.95 8.19
N GLU A 100 5.67 -14.51 9.39
CA GLU A 100 6.98 -13.93 9.65
C GLU A 100 8.14 -14.86 9.24
N SER A 101 7.97 -16.16 9.42
CA SER A 101 9.00 -17.14 9.05
C SER A 101 9.33 -17.20 7.55
N GLU A 102 8.42 -16.72 6.70
CA GLU A 102 8.55 -16.80 5.25
C GLU A 102 8.95 -15.46 4.61
N ILE A 103 8.55 -14.32 5.21
CA ILE A 103 8.79 -13.02 4.59
C ILE A 103 10.27 -12.74 4.29
N HIS A 104 11.17 -13.19 5.14
CA HIS A 104 12.62 -13.04 4.96
C HIS A 104 13.22 -13.96 3.88
N HIS A 105 12.48 -14.97 3.43
CA HIS A 105 12.83 -15.78 2.27
C HIS A 105 12.28 -15.19 0.97
N GLU A 106 11.17 -14.46 1.05
CA GLU A 106 10.55 -13.85 -0.11
C GLU A 106 11.08 -12.44 -0.41
N CYS A 107 11.59 -11.73 0.61
CA CYS A 107 12.16 -10.39 0.49
C CYS A 107 13.66 -10.41 0.69
N SER A 108 14.42 -10.04 -0.33
CA SER A 108 15.88 -9.78 -0.19
C SER A 108 16.16 -8.50 0.63
N ALA A 109 15.20 -7.58 0.70
CA ALA A 109 15.23 -6.42 1.59
C ALA A 109 13.81 -6.08 2.03
N LEU A 110 13.65 -5.78 3.31
CA LEU A 110 12.41 -5.33 3.93
C LEU A 110 12.73 -4.08 4.75
N VAL A 111 12.27 -2.91 4.30
CA VAL A 111 12.57 -1.63 4.95
C VAL A 111 11.28 -0.92 5.35
N PRO A 112 11.25 -0.14 6.45
CA PRO A 112 10.08 0.66 6.81
C PRO A 112 9.61 1.51 5.64
N ALA A 113 8.30 1.61 5.45
CA ALA A 113 7.73 2.31 4.29
C ALA A 113 7.89 3.82 4.38
N GLU A 114 7.83 4.39 5.57
CA GLU A 114 7.95 5.84 5.76
C GLU A 114 9.34 6.34 5.35
N GLY A 115 9.39 7.31 4.45
CA GLY A 115 10.60 7.83 3.85
C GLY A 115 11.22 6.94 2.76
N ALA A 116 10.71 5.73 2.56
CA ALA A 116 11.24 4.80 1.57
C ALA A 116 10.96 5.26 0.12
N LYS A 117 11.88 4.86 -0.76
CA LYS A 117 11.70 4.99 -2.21
C LYS A 117 11.41 3.62 -2.80
N MET A 118 10.32 3.52 -3.56
CA MET A 118 9.91 2.31 -4.25
C MET A 118 9.89 2.55 -5.76
N ARG A 119 10.60 1.72 -6.52
CA ARG A 119 10.62 1.77 -7.98
C ARG A 119 9.46 0.95 -8.54
N LEU A 120 8.67 1.57 -9.40
CA LEU A 120 7.51 0.96 -10.03
C LEU A 120 7.93 0.04 -11.18
N ASN A 121 7.34 -1.13 -11.26
CA ASN A 121 7.61 -2.16 -12.27
C ASN A 121 9.10 -2.44 -12.48
N ALA A 122 9.87 -2.43 -11.40
CA ALA A 122 11.31 -2.68 -11.40
C ALA A 122 11.63 -4.19 -11.41
N THR A 123 12.88 -4.49 -11.75
CA THR A 123 13.48 -5.81 -11.55
C THR A 123 14.74 -5.63 -10.70
N PRO A 124 14.87 -6.27 -9.52
CA PRO A 124 13.81 -7.03 -8.84
C PRO A 124 12.60 -6.16 -8.48
N ARG A 125 11.44 -6.82 -8.36
CA ARG A 125 10.18 -6.14 -8.02
C ARG A 125 10.23 -5.57 -6.62
N GLN A 126 9.64 -4.38 -6.45
CA GLN A 126 9.41 -3.79 -5.14
C GLN A 126 7.91 -3.69 -4.87
N GLN A 127 7.51 -3.96 -3.63
CA GLN A 127 6.10 -4.01 -3.25
C GLN A 127 5.90 -3.44 -1.84
N GLY A 128 4.85 -2.65 -1.65
CA GLY A 128 4.40 -2.26 -0.31
C GLY A 128 3.76 -3.44 0.40
N VAL A 129 4.20 -3.70 1.62
CA VAL A 129 3.77 -4.82 2.45
C VAL A 129 3.27 -4.29 3.78
N MET A 130 2.15 -4.81 4.26
CA MET A 130 1.59 -4.55 5.57
C MET A 130 1.85 -5.73 6.49
N ALA A 131 2.44 -5.47 7.66
CA ALA A 131 2.54 -6.44 8.76
C ALA A 131 1.41 -6.18 9.76
N VAL A 132 0.71 -7.23 10.17
CA VAL A 132 -0.38 -7.17 11.14
C VAL A 132 -0.11 -8.16 12.26
N SER A 133 -0.02 -7.67 13.50
CA SER A 133 0.07 -8.47 14.72
C SER A 133 -1.18 -8.27 15.57
N LEU A 134 -1.80 -9.36 16.02
CA LEU A 134 -2.97 -9.30 16.91
C LEU A 134 -2.50 -9.35 18.35
N SER A 135 -2.76 -8.32 19.15
CA SER A 135 -2.30 -8.25 20.57
C SER A 135 -3.10 -9.17 21.49
N HIS A 136 -4.33 -9.52 21.11
CA HIS A 136 -5.16 -10.50 21.83
C HIS A 136 -6.16 -11.18 20.90
N ALA A 137 -6.89 -12.17 21.42
CA ALA A 137 -7.92 -12.85 20.63
C ALA A 137 -9.00 -11.86 20.21
N GLY A 138 -9.35 -11.91 18.94
CA GLY A 138 -10.29 -10.98 18.32
C GLY A 138 -10.14 -10.99 16.80
N ARG A 139 -10.57 -9.89 16.18
CA ARG A 139 -10.57 -9.75 14.72
C ARG A 139 -10.20 -8.33 14.33
N VAL A 140 -9.38 -8.21 13.29
CA VAL A 140 -9.11 -6.96 12.59
C VAL A 140 -9.53 -7.08 11.14
N LYS A 141 -10.23 -6.05 10.63
CA LYS A 141 -10.57 -5.92 9.22
C LYS A 141 -10.03 -4.59 8.70
N VAL A 142 -9.25 -4.67 7.63
CA VAL A 142 -8.65 -3.55 6.91
C VAL A 142 -9.19 -3.53 5.50
N GLU A 143 -9.64 -2.38 5.00
CA GLU A 143 -10.11 -2.17 3.63
C GLU A 143 -9.15 -1.23 2.89
N GLY A 144 -7.98 -1.77 2.53
CA GLY A 144 -6.92 -1.02 1.87
C GLY A 144 -6.08 -0.18 2.81
N LEU A 145 -5.20 0.60 2.24
CA LEU A 145 -4.33 1.55 2.92
C LEU A 145 -4.41 2.93 2.25
N ASP A 146 -4.35 3.97 3.06
CA ASP A 146 -4.17 5.35 2.62
C ASP A 146 -2.66 5.61 2.54
N LEU A 147 -2.16 5.73 1.32
CA LEU A 147 -0.75 5.94 1.02
C LEU A 147 -0.53 7.39 0.60
N ASP A 148 0.23 8.15 1.41
CA ASP A 148 0.69 9.48 1.05
C ASP A 148 2.07 9.37 0.39
N TYR A 149 2.19 9.85 -0.85
CA TYR A 149 3.41 9.69 -1.62
C TYR A 149 3.60 10.77 -2.69
N SER A 150 4.83 10.88 -3.17
CA SER A 150 5.16 11.66 -4.37
C SER A 150 5.54 10.72 -5.52
N HIS A 151 5.10 11.06 -6.73
CA HIS A 151 5.46 10.39 -7.98
C HIS A 151 5.69 11.44 -9.08
N GLY A 152 6.95 11.61 -9.48
CA GLY A 152 7.33 12.70 -10.36
C GLY A 152 7.00 14.06 -9.74
N TRP A 153 6.13 14.83 -10.39
CA TRP A 153 5.67 16.13 -9.89
C TRP A 153 4.39 16.05 -9.04
N GLN A 154 3.75 14.89 -8.99
CA GLN A 154 2.53 14.65 -8.22
C GLN A 154 2.84 14.36 -6.75
N HIS A 155 1.96 14.82 -5.86
CA HIS A 155 2.03 14.55 -4.43
C HIS A 155 0.61 14.50 -3.86
N GLY A 156 0.29 13.49 -3.10
CA GLY A 156 -1.00 13.37 -2.43
C GLY A 156 -1.24 11.98 -1.84
N THR A 157 -2.45 11.82 -1.32
CA THR A 157 -2.89 10.56 -0.72
C THR A 157 -3.77 9.80 -1.69
N GLN A 158 -3.50 8.52 -1.83
CA GLN A 158 -4.31 7.58 -2.61
C GLN A 158 -4.67 6.38 -1.75
N ARG A 159 -5.94 5.94 -1.81
CA ARG A 159 -6.34 4.67 -1.22
C ARG A 159 -6.06 3.55 -2.21
N THR A 160 -5.30 2.54 -1.77
CA THR A 160 -4.91 1.38 -2.58
C THR A 160 -4.91 0.11 -1.75
N GLY A 161 -4.62 -1.05 -2.36
CA GLY A 161 -4.54 -2.35 -1.69
C GLY A 161 -5.86 -3.09 -1.64
N GLY A 162 -5.82 -4.29 -1.05
CA GLY A 162 -6.97 -5.17 -0.91
C GLY A 162 -7.59 -5.19 0.48
N GLU A 163 -8.59 -6.03 0.66
CA GLU A 163 -9.19 -6.33 1.96
C GLU A 163 -8.35 -7.35 2.72
N VAL A 164 -8.10 -7.09 4.01
CA VAL A 164 -7.44 -8.03 4.91
C VAL A 164 -8.32 -8.25 6.13
N ASP A 165 -8.70 -9.50 6.38
CA ASP A 165 -9.59 -9.90 7.47
C ASP A 165 -8.94 -11.02 8.28
N LEU A 166 -8.31 -10.64 9.40
CA LEU A 166 -7.58 -11.57 10.26
C LEU A 166 -8.27 -11.74 11.59
N GLY A 167 -8.31 -12.98 12.06
CA GLY A 167 -8.84 -13.34 13.36
C GLY A 167 -7.94 -14.28 14.13
N SER A 168 -8.04 -14.21 15.46
CA SER A 168 -7.42 -15.14 16.38
C SER A 168 -8.45 -15.69 17.35
N ARG A 169 -8.30 -16.99 17.72
CA ARG A 169 -9.07 -17.62 18.80
C ARG A 169 -8.22 -17.70 20.06
N GLN A 170 -8.84 -17.51 21.22
CA GLN A 170 -8.24 -17.97 22.48
C GLN A 170 -8.16 -19.50 22.44
N ARG A 171 -6.98 -20.03 22.69
CA ARG A 171 -6.82 -21.46 23.02
C ARG A 171 -7.22 -21.73 24.46
#